data_d87a4902ea2583fb5bd7c2441e0ff626
#
_entry.id   d87a4902ea2583fb5bd7c2441e0ff626
#
_cell.length_a   1.000
_cell.length_b   1.000
_cell.length_c   1.000
_cell.angle_alpha   90.00
_cell.angle_beta   90.00
_cell.angle_gamma   90.00
#
_symmetry.space_group_name_H-M   'P 1'
#
loop_
_entity.id
_entity.type
_entity.pdbx_description
1 polymer ?
#
loop_
_entity_poly.entity_id
_entity_poly.type
_entity_poly.pdbx_seq_one_letter_code
_entity_poly.pdbx_strand_id
1 'polypeptide(L)'
;MRTTEQTLLVARLRAEVADDLSSSTGYELALDDRRELARQLTLSRLAQYAAESVESGNALLELADEERIARAVLDALFGLGRLQTLIDDHEIENIDVNGCDRVWVTYADGTKASVEPAADSDAELAEILRSAAARFGLSERRFDVSHPELDLRLPDGSRLSALMSVVQRPAVSIRRHRFVDLTLDDLVEMGGLDVTLASFLAAAVRARKNIVVGGAMNSGKTTLIRALASAIPPRERVVTIEQAFELALDSIPDRHPDLVALEARPANAEGEGAISMARLVRRALRMNADRVIVGEVLGDEILPMLNAMSQGRSGSMCTIHADSSLGIFRRLASYAVQAPERLPLESTNLLIAGSVHFTVFVDVVDVERRSADVRYLHGFDRDDVSDDHGTNRTTFKAIKRRRFVSSVQEVVGSEGLHVISNEVFRSDGEGRSVQVAPLRSSTLEELVDCGFEPALRSPEAVLW
;
A
#
# COMPACT_ATOMS: atom_id res chain seq x y z
N MET A 1 -28.45 2.01 -12.76
CA MET A 1 -28.26 3.23 -13.62
C MET A 1 -29.03 4.39 -12.99
N ARG A 2 -28.39 5.51 -12.71
CA ARG A 2 -29.13 6.74 -12.40
C ARG A 2 -29.83 7.17 -13.67
N THR A 3 -31.12 7.52 -13.58
CA THR A 3 -31.79 8.16 -14.68
C THR A 3 -31.12 9.51 -14.94
N THR A 4 -31.13 10.00 -16.18
CA THR A 4 -30.59 11.34 -16.53
C THR A 4 -31.16 12.42 -15.60
N GLU A 5 -32.40 12.28 -15.19
CA GLU A 5 -33.11 13.18 -14.27
C GLU A 5 -32.50 13.17 -12.86
N GLN A 6 -32.17 12.01 -12.31
CA GLN A 6 -31.49 11.89 -10.99
C GLN A 6 -30.09 12.51 -11.02
N THR A 7 -29.36 12.36 -12.12
CA THR A 7 -28.04 12.99 -12.29
C THR A 7 -28.14 14.52 -12.29
N LEU A 8 -29.11 15.07 -13.01
CA LEU A 8 -29.38 16.52 -13.03
C LEU A 8 -29.80 17.03 -11.65
N LEU A 9 -30.62 16.28 -10.93
CA LEU A 9 -31.04 16.62 -9.57
C LEU A 9 -29.84 16.66 -8.60
N VAL A 10 -28.95 15.68 -8.65
CA VAL A 10 -27.72 15.69 -7.83
C VAL A 10 -26.85 16.91 -8.13
N ALA A 11 -26.66 17.25 -9.42
CA ALA A 11 -25.88 18.42 -9.81
C ALA A 11 -26.52 19.75 -9.31
N ARG A 12 -27.84 19.89 -9.42
CA ARG A 12 -28.58 21.01 -8.89
C ARG A 12 -28.45 21.15 -7.38
N LEU A 13 -28.74 20.07 -6.63
CA LEU A 13 -28.68 20.06 -5.17
C LEU A 13 -27.27 20.34 -4.67
N ARG A 14 -26.24 19.78 -5.34
CA ARG A 14 -24.83 20.09 -5.02
C ARG A 14 -24.54 21.58 -5.10
N ALA A 15 -24.98 22.23 -6.18
CA ALA A 15 -24.75 23.66 -6.36
C ALA A 15 -25.47 24.51 -5.30
N GLU A 16 -26.72 24.20 -5.02
CA GLU A 16 -27.53 24.90 -4.00
C GLU A 16 -26.94 24.72 -2.59
N VAL A 17 -26.55 23.49 -2.19
CA VAL A 17 -25.96 23.23 -0.88
C VAL A 17 -24.58 23.87 -0.76
N ALA A 18 -23.78 23.90 -1.84
CA ALA A 18 -22.49 24.59 -1.85
C ALA A 18 -22.65 26.09 -1.62
N ASP A 19 -23.67 26.73 -2.24
CA ASP A 19 -23.96 28.13 -2.06
C ASP A 19 -24.48 28.44 -0.65
N ASP A 20 -25.38 27.62 -0.12
CA ASP A 20 -25.86 27.71 1.26
C ASP A 20 -24.71 27.59 2.29
N LEU A 21 -23.75 26.65 2.06
CA LEU A 21 -22.55 26.49 2.89
C LEU A 21 -21.61 27.69 2.82
N SER A 22 -21.53 28.34 1.67
CA SER A 22 -20.67 29.52 1.46
C SER A 22 -21.25 30.80 2.07
N SER A 23 -22.56 30.91 2.08
CA SER A 23 -23.29 32.09 2.61
C SER A 23 -23.54 32.02 4.12
N SER A 24 -23.48 30.87 4.74
CA SER A 24 -23.49 30.70 6.19
C SER A 24 -22.05 30.74 6.74
N THR A 25 -21.86 31.02 8.03
CA THR A 25 -20.57 30.95 8.77
C THR A 25 -19.87 29.57 8.68
N GLY A 26 -20.29 28.75 7.75
CA GLY A 26 -19.81 27.37 7.53
C GLY A 26 -18.31 27.25 7.16
N TYR A 27 -17.66 28.33 6.73
CA TYR A 27 -16.20 28.31 6.50
C TYR A 27 -15.35 28.22 7.78
N GLU A 28 -15.93 28.60 8.94
CA GLU A 28 -15.25 28.55 10.24
C GLU A 28 -15.48 27.23 10.98
N LEU A 29 -16.36 26.35 10.47
CA LEU A 29 -16.68 25.07 11.10
C LEU A 29 -15.59 24.02 10.83
N ALA A 30 -15.37 23.14 11.82
CA ALA A 30 -14.59 21.92 11.60
C ALA A 30 -15.19 21.06 10.46
N LEU A 31 -14.38 20.23 9.81
CA LEU A 31 -14.78 19.46 8.64
C LEU A 31 -16.01 18.58 8.91
N ASP A 32 -16.06 17.94 10.08
CA ASP A 32 -17.17 17.07 10.48
C ASP A 32 -18.47 17.83 10.69
N ASP A 33 -18.39 18.99 11.34
CA ASP A 33 -19.56 19.88 11.55
C ASP A 33 -20.08 20.43 10.23
N ARG A 34 -19.15 20.78 9.32
CA ARG A 34 -19.49 21.24 7.97
C ARG A 34 -20.17 20.15 7.14
N ARG A 35 -19.71 18.90 7.27
CA ARG A 35 -20.31 17.74 6.59
C ARG A 35 -21.72 17.45 7.13
N GLU A 36 -21.92 17.55 8.45
CA GLU A 36 -23.23 17.37 9.07
C GLU A 36 -24.20 18.49 8.66
N LEU A 37 -23.76 19.74 8.63
CA LEU A 37 -24.56 20.86 8.12
C LEU A 37 -24.97 20.63 6.66
N ALA A 38 -24.05 20.21 5.81
CA ALA A 38 -24.35 19.88 4.42
C ALA A 38 -25.38 18.76 4.29
N ARG A 39 -25.30 17.76 5.16
CA ARG A 39 -26.27 16.68 5.20
C ARG A 39 -27.67 17.19 5.52
N GLN A 40 -27.80 18.05 6.51
CA GLN A 40 -29.07 18.66 6.91
C GLN A 40 -29.64 19.55 5.79
N LEU A 41 -28.80 20.38 5.16
CA LEU A 41 -29.19 21.18 4.02
C LEU A 41 -29.68 20.34 2.84
N THR A 42 -28.95 19.25 2.53
CA THR A 42 -29.32 18.32 1.46
C THR A 42 -30.70 17.68 1.71
N LEU A 43 -30.95 17.22 2.93
CA LEU A 43 -32.25 16.65 3.30
C LEU A 43 -33.38 17.68 3.23
N SER A 44 -33.13 18.94 3.65
CA SER A 44 -34.08 20.04 3.54
C SER A 44 -34.44 20.36 2.08
N ARG A 45 -33.43 20.36 1.19
CA ARG A 45 -33.64 20.59 -0.25
C ARG A 45 -34.39 19.42 -0.92
N LEU A 46 -34.14 18.17 -0.50
CA LEU A 46 -34.88 17.01 -0.99
C LEU A 46 -36.36 17.06 -0.55
N ALA A 47 -36.62 17.46 0.70
CA ALA A 47 -37.99 17.65 1.18
C ALA A 47 -38.73 18.76 0.38
N GLN A 48 -38.05 19.87 0.03
CA GLN A 48 -38.57 20.90 -0.83
C GLN A 48 -38.89 20.38 -2.23
N TYR A 49 -37.97 19.61 -2.83
CA TYR A 49 -38.16 18.97 -4.13
C TYR A 49 -39.36 18.01 -4.13
N ALA A 50 -39.54 17.23 -3.06
CA ALA A 50 -40.69 16.35 -2.90
C ALA A 50 -42.03 17.16 -2.87
N ALA A 51 -42.08 18.29 -2.14
CA ALA A 51 -43.24 19.16 -2.11
C ALA A 51 -43.59 19.76 -3.49
N GLU A 52 -42.55 20.26 -4.20
CA GLU A 52 -42.71 20.78 -5.58
C GLU A 52 -43.20 19.69 -6.55
N SER A 53 -42.72 18.43 -6.38
CA SER A 53 -43.16 17.31 -7.21
C SER A 53 -44.63 16.96 -6.99
N VAL A 54 -45.09 16.98 -5.73
CA VAL A 54 -46.52 16.79 -5.40
C VAL A 54 -47.41 17.87 -6.01
N GLU A 55 -47.00 19.15 -5.87
CA GLU A 55 -47.75 20.28 -6.44
C GLU A 55 -47.84 20.21 -7.98
N SER A 56 -46.79 19.69 -8.62
CA SER A 56 -46.66 19.54 -10.08
C SER A 56 -47.31 18.25 -10.61
N GLY A 57 -47.79 17.38 -9.73
CA GLY A 57 -48.37 16.07 -10.10
C GLY A 57 -47.36 15.06 -10.59
N ASN A 58 -46.07 15.24 -10.29
CA ASN A 58 -44.99 14.32 -10.62
C ASN A 58 -44.90 13.20 -9.58
N ALA A 59 -44.32 12.07 -9.98
CA ALA A 59 -44.06 10.96 -9.06
C ALA A 59 -43.02 11.35 -7.98
N LEU A 60 -43.27 10.93 -6.74
CA LEU A 60 -42.32 11.08 -5.65
C LEU A 60 -41.14 10.13 -5.86
N LEU A 61 -39.97 10.55 -5.38
CA LEU A 61 -38.81 9.66 -5.26
C LEU A 61 -39.11 8.55 -4.23
N GLU A 62 -38.62 7.37 -4.48
CA GLU A 62 -38.59 6.31 -3.47
C GLU A 62 -37.56 6.65 -2.38
N LEU A 63 -37.79 6.22 -1.15
CA LEU A 63 -36.90 6.51 -0.01
C LEU A 63 -35.44 6.08 -0.30
N ALA A 64 -35.26 4.93 -0.96
CA ALA A 64 -33.94 4.44 -1.38
C ALA A 64 -33.24 5.36 -2.40
N ASP A 65 -34.03 6.03 -3.26
CA ASP A 65 -33.51 7.01 -4.21
C ASP A 65 -33.12 8.32 -3.54
N GLU A 66 -33.93 8.78 -2.57
CA GLU A 66 -33.60 9.97 -1.77
C GLU A 66 -32.29 9.78 -0.99
N GLU A 67 -32.12 8.65 -0.31
CA GLU A 67 -30.88 8.32 0.40
C GLU A 67 -29.67 8.25 -0.55
N ARG A 68 -29.86 7.66 -1.73
CA ARG A 68 -28.80 7.57 -2.74
C ARG A 68 -28.40 8.93 -3.30
N ILE A 69 -29.39 9.81 -3.55
CA ILE A 69 -29.17 11.18 -4.01
C ILE A 69 -28.48 12.01 -2.92
N ALA A 70 -28.94 11.92 -1.67
CA ALA A 70 -28.33 12.62 -0.54
C ALA A 70 -26.86 12.24 -0.39
N ARG A 71 -26.55 10.95 -0.41
CA ARG A 71 -25.16 10.46 -0.37
C ARG A 71 -24.34 10.99 -1.55
N ALA A 72 -24.89 10.95 -2.77
CA ALA A 72 -24.18 11.43 -3.95
C ALA A 72 -23.87 12.94 -3.90
N VAL A 73 -24.73 13.76 -3.31
CA VAL A 73 -24.47 15.18 -3.08
C VAL A 73 -23.32 15.37 -2.09
N LEU A 74 -23.32 14.63 -0.99
CA LEU A 74 -22.24 14.69 0.01
C LEU A 74 -20.90 14.19 -0.56
N ASP A 75 -20.92 13.11 -1.34
CA ASP A 75 -19.73 12.55 -1.99
C ASP A 75 -19.16 13.54 -3.04
N ALA A 76 -20.01 14.31 -3.71
CA ALA A 76 -19.59 15.35 -4.63
C ALA A 76 -19.02 16.58 -3.92
N LEU A 77 -19.51 16.90 -2.70
CA LEU A 77 -19.06 18.06 -1.92
C LEU A 77 -17.81 17.76 -1.08
N PHE A 78 -17.71 16.56 -0.50
CA PHE A 78 -16.68 16.21 0.49
C PHE A 78 -15.85 14.98 0.12
N GLY A 79 -16.26 14.19 -0.85
CA GLY A 79 -15.59 12.99 -1.34
C GLY A 79 -15.00 13.16 -2.74
N LEU A 80 -14.86 12.05 -3.43
CA LEU A 80 -14.36 11.94 -4.81
C LEU A 80 -15.52 11.71 -5.81
N GLY A 81 -16.70 12.28 -5.56
CA GLY A 81 -17.86 12.11 -6.42
C GLY A 81 -18.26 10.65 -6.58
N ARG A 82 -18.45 10.19 -7.83
CA ARG A 82 -18.83 8.79 -8.12
C ARG A 82 -17.74 7.76 -7.73
N LEU A 83 -16.47 8.18 -7.66
CA LEU A 83 -15.40 7.30 -7.21
C LEU A 83 -15.52 6.97 -5.71
N GLN A 84 -16.19 7.79 -4.91
CA GLN A 84 -16.34 7.56 -3.48
C GLN A 84 -17.04 6.22 -3.20
N THR A 85 -18.07 5.88 -3.95
CA THR A 85 -18.80 4.59 -3.80
C THR A 85 -17.88 3.38 -4.03
N LEU A 86 -16.92 3.49 -4.97
CA LEU A 86 -15.94 2.45 -5.23
C LEU A 86 -14.86 2.39 -4.15
N ILE A 87 -14.50 3.55 -3.58
CA ILE A 87 -13.55 3.63 -2.46
C ILE A 87 -14.17 3.05 -1.19
N ASP A 88 -15.46 3.23 -0.97
CA ASP A 88 -16.17 2.71 0.20
C ASP A 88 -16.42 1.20 0.13
N ASP A 89 -16.34 0.59 -1.05
CA ASP A 89 -16.47 -0.86 -1.24
C ASP A 89 -15.19 -1.58 -0.79
N HIS A 90 -15.26 -2.30 0.33
CA HIS A 90 -14.14 -3.00 0.93
C HIS A 90 -13.61 -4.20 0.12
N GLU A 91 -14.36 -4.70 -0.84
CA GLU A 91 -13.91 -5.76 -1.73
C GLU A 91 -13.03 -5.26 -2.88
N ILE A 92 -13.06 -3.95 -3.15
CA ILE A 92 -12.22 -3.33 -4.19
C ILE A 92 -10.83 -3.00 -3.63
N GLU A 93 -9.78 -3.54 -4.27
CA GLU A 93 -8.38 -3.30 -3.93
C GLU A 93 -7.75 -2.18 -4.76
N ASN A 94 -8.05 -2.14 -6.07
CA ASN A 94 -7.55 -1.08 -6.95
C ASN A 94 -8.67 -0.53 -7.84
N ILE A 95 -8.61 0.77 -8.11
CA ILE A 95 -9.49 1.48 -9.04
C ILE A 95 -8.60 2.18 -10.06
N ASP A 96 -8.73 1.83 -11.34
CA ASP A 96 -7.98 2.43 -12.45
C ASP A 96 -8.95 3.16 -13.39
N VAL A 97 -8.74 4.46 -13.59
CA VAL A 97 -9.57 5.34 -14.41
C VAL A 97 -8.75 5.84 -15.59
N ASN A 98 -9.21 5.61 -16.80
CA ASN A 98 -8.57 6.03 -18.04
C ASN A 98 -9.51 6.94 -18.85
N GLY A 99 -9.62 8.20 -18.45
CA GLY A 99 -10.71 9.10 -18.85
C GLY A 99 -11.98 8.81 -18.07
N CYS A 100 -12.94 9.74 -18.08
CA CYS A 100 -14.13 9.73 -17.23
C CYS A 100 -15.00 8.46 -17.33
N ASP A 101 -14.99 7.80 -18.48
CA ASP A 101 -15.91 6.71 -18.88
C ASP A 101 -15.28 5.29 -18.84
N ARG A 102 -13.96 5.18 -18.67
CA ARG A 102 -13.26 3.88 -18.62
C ARG A 102 -12.71 3.62 -17.23
N VAL A 103 -13.55 3.05 -16.38
CA VAL A 103 -13.23 2.73 -15.00
C VAL A 103 -13.11 1.21 -14.84
N TRP A 104 -12.00 0.78 -14.28
CA TRP A 104 -11.71 -0.60 -13.96
C TRP A 104 -11.50 -0.75 -12.46
N VAL A 105 -12.07 -1.79 -11.90
CA VAL A 105 -11.82 -2.18 -10.51
C VAL A 105 -11.14 -3.54 -10.46
N THR A 106 -10.24 -3.71 -9.51
CA THR A 106 -9.66 -5.01 -9.19
C THR A 106 -10.09 -5.35 -7.78
N TYR A 107 -10.81 -6.46 -7.65
CA TYR A 107 -11.27 -6.98 -6.37
C TYR A 107 -10.17 -7.72 -5.62
N ALA A 108 -10.41 -7.96 -4.35
CA ALA A 108 -9.50 -8.66 -3.45
C ALA A 108 -9.13 -10.09 -3.87
N ASP A 109 -10.02 -10.77 -4.58
CA ASP A 109 -9.79 -12.09 -5.17
C ASP A 109 -8.93 -12.03 -6.44
N GLY A 110 -8.63 -10.82 -6.93
CA GLY A 110 -7.89 -10.55 -8.16
C GLY A 110 -8.76 -10.45 -9.41
N THR A 111 -10.09 -10.61 -9.30
CA THR A 111 -11.03 -10.40 -10.40
C THR A 111 -10.98 -8.93 -10.84
N LYS A 112 -10.92 -8.69 -12.14
CA LYS A 112 -10.93 -7.35 -12.72
C LYS A 112 -12.20 -7.12 -13.52
N ALA A 113 -12.93 -6.03 -13.26
CA ALA A 113 -14.18 -5.70 -13.92
C ALA A 113 -14.23 -4.23 -14.36
N SER A 114 -14.91 -3.96 -15.46
CA SER A 114 -15.30 -2.60 -15.83
C SER A 114 -16.54 -2.19 -15.05
N VAL A 115 -16.58 -0.93 -14.64
CA VAL A 115 -17.70 -0.36 -13.86
C VAL A 115 -18.20 0.92 -14.49
N GLU A 116 -19.20 1.56 -13.88
CA GLU A 116 -19.81 2.79 -14.39
C GLU A 116 -18.80 3.96 -14.47
N PRO A 117 -19.07 4.95 -15.34
CA PRO A 117 -18.24 6.16 -15.48
C PRO A 117 -18.00 6.89 -14.16
N ALA A 118 -16.78 7.36 -13.96
CA ALA A 118 -16.38 8.15 -12.79
C ALA A 118 -16.95 9.57 -12.81
N ALA A 119 -17.17 10.13 -14.01
CA ALA A 119 -17.70 11.48 -14.24
C ALA A 119 -18.40 11.56 -15.59
N ASP A 120 -19.14 12.64 -15.85
CA ASP A 120 -19.84 12.86 -17.13
C ASP A 120 -18.89 13.38 -18.22
N SER A 121 -17.72 13.92 -17.83
CA SER A 121 -16.68 14.39 -18.75
C SER A 121 -15.28 14.33 -18.11
N ASP A 122 -14.25 14.34 -18.97
CA ASP A 122 -12.85 14.43 -18.52
C ASP A 122 -12.57 15.75 -17.78
N ALA A 123 -13.28 16.83 -18.13
CA ALA A 123 -13.18 18.10 -17.44
C ALA A 123 -13.74 18.03 -16.01
N GLU A 124 -14.86 17.34 -15.81
CA GLU A 124 -15.43 17.10 -14.48
C GLU A 124 -14.52 16.20 -13.64
N LEU A 125 -13.97 15.14 -14.23
CA LEU A 125 -13.00 14.28 -13.54
C LEU A 125 -11.78 15.08 -13.06
N ALA A 126 -11.23 15.96 -13.92
CA ALA A 126 -10.12 16.83 -13.55
C ALA A 126 -10.50 17.81 -12.42
N GLU A 127 -11.73 18.30 -12.39
CA GLU A 127 -12.20 19.20 -11.31
C GLU A 127 -12.38 18.46 -9.98
N ILE A 128 -12.89 17.23 -10.01
CA ILE A 128 -12.95 16.35 -8.82
C ILE A 128 -11.55 16.17 -8.23
N LEU A 129 -10.56 15.90 -9.08
CA LEU A 129 -9.17 15.69 -8.65
C LEU A 129 -8.54 16.98 -8.10
N ARG A 130 -8.78 18.16 -8.70
CA ARG A 130 -8.32 19.46 -8.16
C ARG A 130 -8.94 19.74 -6.79
N SER A 131 -10.22 19.48 -6.65
CA SER A 131 -10.92 19.63 -5.37
C SER A 131 -10.36 18.67 -4.31
N ALA A 132 -10.00 17.45 -4.69
CA ALA A 132 -9.35 16.47 -3.80
C ALA A 132 -7.95 16.95 -3.39
N ALA A 133 -7.15 17.47 -4.34
CA ALA A 133 -5.83 18.03 -4.06
C ALA A 133 -5.88 19.17 -3.04
N ALA A 134 -6.86 20.07 -3.17
CA ALA A 134 -7.05 21.19 -2.23
C ALA A 134 -7.50 20.74 -0.83
N ARG A 135 -8.26 19.63 -0.73
CA ARG A 135 -8.81 19.15 0.56
C ARG A 135 -7.90 18.18 1.30
N PHE A 136 -7.26 17.26 0.58
CA PHE A 136 -6.49 16.15 1.18
C PHE A 136 -4.98 16.37 1.06
N GLY A 137 -4.53 17.36 0.31
CA GLY A 137 -3.11 17.69 0.19
C GLY A 137 -2.52 18.21 1.50
N LEU A 138 -1.45 17.60 1.99
CA LEU A 138 -0.69 18.06 3.17
C LEU A 138 0.09 19.36 2.95
N SER A 139 0.15 19.85 1.70
CA SER A 139 0.74 21.12 1.27
C SER A 139 -0.09 21.66 0.12
N GLU A 140 0.06 22.95 -0.25
CA GLU A 140 -0.53 23.48 -1.49
C GLU A 140 -0.08 22.63 -2.68
N ARG A 141 -0.91 21.68 -3.08
CA ARG A 141 -0.72 20.85 -4.27
C ARG A 141 -1.57 21.41 -5.39
N ARG A 142 -0.91 21.90 -6.42
CA ARG A 142 -1.55 22.29 -7.67
C ARG A 142 -1.69 21.07 -8.55
N PHE A 143 -2.83 20.94 -9.22
CA PHE A 143 -3.06 19.93 -10.24
C PHE A 143 -3.59 20.65 -11.48
N ASP A 144 -2.67 21.03 -12.35
CA ASP A 144 -2.92 21.83 -13.55
C ASP A 144 -1.94 21.45 -14.67
N VAL A 145 -1.95 22.19 -15.79
CA VAL A 145 -1.08 21.92 -16.94
C VAL A 145 0.41 22.03 -16.57
N SER A 146 0.77 22.90 -15.63
CA SER A 146 2.15 23.09 -15.17
C SER A 146 2.56 22.06 -14.13
N HIS A 147 1.61 21.47 -13.42
CA HIS A 147 1.76 20.45 -12.39
C HIS A 147 0.85 19.27 -12.72
N PRO A 148 1.24 18.43 -13.72
CA PRO A 148 0.36 17.41 -14.28
C PRO A 148 0.23 16.15 -13.41
N GLU A 149 0.96 16.06 -12.31
CA GLU A 149 1.05 14.90 -11.40
C GLU A 149 0.42 15.23 -10.06
N LEU A 150 -0.36 14.28 -9.52
CA LEU A 150 -0.99 14.40 -8.22
C LEU A 150 -0.89 13.07 -7.48
N ASP A 151 -0.25 13.08 -6.32
CA ASP A 151 -0.26 11.97 -5.36
C ASP A 151 -0.93 12.44 -4.08
N LEU A 152 -1.94 11.70 -3.61
CA LEU A 152 -2.69 12.01 -2.39
C LEU A 152 -2.83 10.75 -1.52
N ARG A 153 -2.87 10.95 -0.22
CA ARG A 153 -3.43 9.98 0.72
C ARG A 153 -4.87 10.39 1.03
N LEU A 154 -5.81 9.47 0.80
CA LEU A 154 -7.22 9.68 1.10
C LEU A 154 -7.48 9.45 2.60
N PRO A 155 -8.62 9.94 3.13
CA PRO A 155 -8.94 9.79 4.55
C PRO A 155 -9.04 8.35 5.05
N ASP A 156 -9.42 7.40 4.16
CA ASP A 156 -9.44 5.96 4.44
C ASP A 156 -8.05 5.29 4.40
N GLY A 157 -7.00 6.08 4.16
CA GLY A 157 -5.63 5.61 4.01
C GLY A 157 -5.25 5.14 2.60
N SER A 158 -6.19 5.09 1.65
CA SER A 158 -5.92 4.74 0.26
C SER A 158 -5.00 5.76 -0.40
N ARG A 159 -4.16 5.28 -1.32
CA ARG A 159 -3.27 6.13 -2.12
C ARG A 159 -3.92 6.40 -3.47
N LEU A 160 -4.06 7.68 -3.82
CA LEU A 160 -4.48 8.15 -5.13
C LEU A 160 -3.28 8.72 -5.87
N SER A 161 -3.06 8.26 -7.11
CA SER A 161 -2.12 8.86 -8.07
C SER A 161 -2.87 9.25 -9.32
N ALA A 162 -2.68 10.48 -9.79
CA ALA A 162 -3.38 10.98 -10.98
C ALA A 162 -2.44 11.75 -11.90
N LEU A 163 -2.73 11.68 -13.20
CA LEU A 163 -2.01 12.36 -14.27
C LEU A 163 -2.99 13.11 -15.16
N MET A 164 -2.60 14.32 -15.59
CA MET A 164 -3.30 15.09 -16.62
C MET A 164 -2.29 15.78 -17.54
N SER A 165 -2.73 16.23 -18.72
CA SER A 165 -1.92 17.04 -19.67
C SER A 165 -0.68 16.35 -20.28
N VAL A 166 -0.10 15.35 -19.66
CA VAL A 166 0.98 14.48 -20.20
C VAL A 166 0.41 13.15 -20.70
N VAL A 167 -0.88 12.95 -20.57
CA VAL A 167 -1.68 11.82 -21.06
C VAL A 167 -2.79 12.36 -21.96
N GLN A 168 -3.32 11.51 -22.87
CA GLN A 168 -4.39 11.94 -23.77
C GLN A 168 -5.68 12.33 -23.01
N ARG A 169 -5.99 11.62 -21.95
CA ARG A 169 -7.13 11.82 -21.06
C ARG A 169 -6.67 11.69 -19.62
N PRO A 170 -7.32 12.34 -18.64
CA PRO A 170 -6.95 12.17 -17.23
C PRO A 170 -6.92 10.70 -16.84
N ALA A 171 -5.84 10.30 -16.15
CA ALA A 171 -5.67 8.96 -15.66
C ALA A 171 -5.56 8.99 -14.12
N VAL A 172 -6.23 8.04 -13.45
CA VAL A 172 -6.22 7.95 -11.99
C VAL A 172 -6.02 6.50 -11.59
N SER A 173 -5.16 6.26 -10.62
CA SER A 173 -5.06 4.96 -9.95
C SER A 173 -5.25 5.16 -8.46
N ILE A 174 -6.20 4.45 -7.87
CA ILE A 174 -6.42 4.43 -6.42
C ILE A 174 -6.11 3.03 -5.93
N ARG A 175 -5.25 2.94 -4.92
CA ARG A 175 -4.86 1.68 -4.31
C ARG A 175 -5.19 1.68 -2.83
N ARG A 176 -5.96 0.70 -2.40
CA ARG A 176 -6.30 0.48 -1.01
C ARG A 176 -5.29 -0.44 -0.33
N HIS A 177 -4.95 -0.13 0.90
CA HIS A 177 -4.19 -1.02 1.77
C HIS A 177 -5.15 -1.86 2.61
N ARG A 178 -5.36 -3.11 2.19
CA ARG A 178 -6.38 -4.00 2.74
C ARG A 178 -5.98 -4.58 4.11
N PHE A 179 -4.72 -4.88 4.29
CA PHE A 179 -4.21 -5.60 5.47
C PHE A 179 -3.39 -4.67 6.35
N VAL A 180 -4.06 -3.92 7.21
CA VAL A 180 -3.38 -2.97 8.11
C VAL A 180 -2.87 -3.69 9.36
N ASP A 181 -3.70 -4.54 9.98
CA ASP A 181 -3.38 -5.27 11.20
C ASP A 181 -3.10 -6.76 10.90
N LEU A 182 -1.91 -7.05 10.38
CA LEU A 182 -1.46 -8.40 10.08
C LEU A 182 -0.36 -8.85 11.03
N THR A 183 -0.46 -10.11 11.46
CA THR A 183 0.55 -10.82 12.24
C THR A 183 1.25 -11.89 11.40
N LEU A 184 2.31 -12.48 11.96
CA LEU A 184 2.96 -13.64 11.34
C LEU A 184 2.06 -14.87 11.35
N ASP A 185 1.17 -15.00 12.35
CA ASP A 185 0.21 -16.10 12.45
C ASP A 185 -0.86 -15.98 11.35
N ASP A 186 -1.33 -14.77 11.05
CA ASP A 186 -2.24 -14.53 9.91
C ASP A 186 -1.59 -14.96 8.58
N LEU A 187 -0.29 -14.68 8.40
CA LEU A 187 0.43 -15.13 7.20
C LEU A 187 0.58 -16.65 7.14
N VAL A 188 0.64 -17.34 8.28
CA VAL A 188 0.61 -18.80 8.32
C VAL A 188 -0.76 -19.32 7.89
N GLU A 189 -1.85 -18.76 8.42
CA GLU A 189 -3.23 -19.11 8.04
C GLU A 189 -3.48 -18.88 6.54
N MET A 190 -2.94 -17.78 5.99
CA MET A 190 -3.01 -17.46 4.56
C MET A 190 -2.10 -18.34 3.68
N GLY A 191 -1.25 -19.19 4.28
CA GLY A 191 -0.33 -20.07 3.56
C GLY A 191 0.89 -19.37 2.95
N GLY A 192 1.22 -18.16 3.40
CA GLY A 192 2.41 -17.41 3.01
C GLY A 192 3.68 -17.79 3.76
N LEU A 193 3.50 -18.36 4.96
CA LEU A 193 4.55 -18.87 5.83
C LEU A 193 4.15 -20.25 6.40
N ASP A 194 5.12 -21.05 6.80
CA ASP A 194 4.87 -22.16 7.74
C ASP A 194 5.17 -21.73 9.19
N VAL A 195 4.69 -22.53 10.15
CA VAL A 195 4.80 -22.24 11.59
C VAL A 195 6.26 -22.11 12.03
N THR A 196 7.17 -22.96 11.51
CA THR A 196 8.59 -22.95 11.89
C THR A 196 9.25 -21.65 11.42
N LEU A 197 8.99 -21.24 10.18
CA LEU A 197 9.52 -20.00 9.64
C LEU A 197 8.91 -18.78 10.34
N ALA A 198 7.62 -18.79 10.67
CA ALA A 198 6.98 -17.73 11.44
C ALA A 198 7.61 -17.58 12.83
N SER A 199 7.83 -18.68 13.55
CA SER A 199 8.55 -18.70 14.84
C SER A 199 9.98 -18.15 14.70
N PHE A 200 10.72 -18.57 13.67
CA PHE A 200 12.06 -18.07 13.38
C PHE A 200 12.06 -16.54 13.14
N LEU A 201 11.17 -16.06 12.29
CA LEU A 201 11.07 -14.62 11.96
C LEU A 201 10.67 -13.79 13.18
N ALA A 202 9.71 -14.27 13.98
CA ALA A 202 9.32 -13.61 15.22
C ALA A 202 10.50 -13.52 16.22
N ALA A 203 11.25 -14.60 16.38
CA ALA A 203 12.45 -14.61 17.21
C ALA A 203 13.54 -13.68 16.67
N ALA A 204 13.75 -13.65 15.35
CA ALA A 204 14.70 -12.74 14.71
C ALA A 204 14.35 -11.26 14.97
N VAL A 205 13.07 -10.91 14.89
CA VAL A 205 12.60 -9.55 15.26
C VAL A 205 12.85 -9.28 16.74
N ARG A 206 12.48 -10.20 17.65
CA ARG A 206 12.69 -10.03 19.10
C ARG A 206 14.16 -9.96 19.46
N ALA A 207 15.02 -10.75 18.83
CA ALA A 207 16.48 -10.71 18.97
C ALA A 207 17.13 -9.50 18.27
N ARG A 208 16.31 -8.53 17.81
CA ARG A 208 16.79 -7.28 17.17
C ARG A 208 17.70 -7.53 15.97
N LYS A 209 17.42 -8.56 15.17
CA LYS A 209 18.15 -8.79 13.93
C LYS A 209 17.70 -7.81 12.85
N ASN A 210 18.66 -7.26 12.10
CA ASN A 210 18.37 -6.40 10.95
C ASN A 210 17.92 -7.28 9.78
N ILE A 211 16.76 -6.98 9.20
CA ILE A 211 16.12 -7.78 8.17
C ILE A 211 15.87 -6.95 6.92
N VAL A 212 16.29 -7.46 5.76
CA VAL A 212 15.95 -6.90 4.45
C VAL A 212 14.99 -7.84 3.74
N VAL A 213 13.78 -7.36 3.43
CA VAL A 213 12.77 -8.12 2.69
C VAL A 213 12.85 -7.76 1.20
N GLY A 214 13.18 -8.74 0.36
CA GLY A 214 13.23 -8.58 -1.08
C GLY A 214 12.12 -9.32 -1.82
N GLY A 215 11.83 -8.91 -3.04
CA GLY A 215 10.86 -9.57 -3.91
C GLY A 215 10.42 -8.69 -5.07
N ALA A 216 9.70 -9.29 -6.01
CA ALA A 216 9.14 -8.58 -7.16
C ALA A 216 8.09 -7.53 -6.76
N MET A 217 7.63 -6.71 -7.71
CA MET A 217 6.50 -5.83 -7.50
C MET A 217 5.24 -6.64 -7.13
N ASN A 218 4.46 -6.15 -6.17
CA ASN A 218 3.24 -6.81 -5.68
C ASN A 218 3.46 -8.23 -5.09
N SER A 219 4.68 -8.58 -4.69
CA SER A 219 4.96 -9.87 -4.05
C SER A 219 4.49 -9.98 -2.60
N GLY A 220 4.16 -8.85 -1.95
CA GLY A 220 3.74 -8.82 -0.54
C GLY A 220 4.85 -8.42 0.44
N LYS A 221 5.91 -7.75 -0.02
CA LYS A 221 7.02 -7.24 0.83
C LYS A 221 6.51 -6.37 1.99
N THR A 222 5.68 -5.36 1.67
CA THR A 222 5.08 -4.47 2.66
C THR A 222 4.19 -5.22 3.66
N THR A 223 3.46 -6.23 3.17
CA THR A 223 2.64 -7.12 4.00
C THR A 223 3.50 -7.92 5.00
N LEU A 224 4.64 -8.47 4.52
CA LEU A 224 5.57 -9.19 5.40
C LEU A 224 6.22 -8.26 6.43
N ILE A 225 6.63 -7.03 6.05
CA ILE A 225 7.19 -6.07 7.01
C ILE A 225 6.17 -5.70 8.10
N ARG A 226 4.89 -5.53 7.75
CA ARG A 226 3.82 -5.31 8.75
C ARG A 226 3.71 -6.49 9.71
N ALA A 227 3.67 -7.71 9.17
CA ALA A 227 3.61 -8.91 9.99
C ALA A 227 4.87 -9.08 10.87
N LEU A 228 6.06 -8.76 10.36
CA LEU A 228 7.29 -8.73 11.17
C LEU A 228 7.21 -7.67 12.28
N ALA A 229 6.69 -6.49 11.96
CA ALA A 229 6.54 -5.41 12.93
C ALA A 229 5.60 -5.81 14.09
N SER A 230 4.61 -6.69 13.88
CA SER A 230 3.75 -7.20 14.95
C SER A 230 4.51 -7.94 16.07
N ALA A 231 5.69 -8.46 15.78
CA ALA A 231 6.56 -9.13 16.76
C ALA A 231 7.48 -8.17 17.53
N ILE A 232 7.46 -6.87 17.23
CA ILE A 232 8.22 -5.85 17.97
C ILE A 232 7.58 -5.64 19.34
N PRO A 233 8.36 -5.70 20.45
CA PRO A 233 7.85 -5.42 21.78
C PRO A 233 7.22 -4.01 21.87
N PRO A 234 6.03 -3.84 22.47
CA PRO A 234 5.34 -2.53 22.55
C PRO A 234 6.10 -1.42 23.25
N ARG A 235 7.08 -1.77 24.09
CA ARG A 235 7.95 -0.82 24.80
C ARG A 235 9.00 -0.14 23.92
N GLU A 236 9.21 -0.65 22.69
CA GLU A 236 10.24 -0.13 21.79
C GLU A 236 9.70 1.02 20.95
N ARG A 237 10.50 2.09 20.88
CA ARG A 237 10.19 3.23 20.02
C ARG A 237 10.51 2.91 18.57
N VAL A 238 9.50 2.95 17.70
CA VAL A 238 9.61 2.65 16.27
C VAL A 238 9.50 3.95 15.47
N VAL A 239 10.39 4.14 14.51
CA VAL A 239 10.27 5.21 13.50
C VAL A 239 10.16 4.58 12.13
N THR A 240 9.05 4.81 11.43
CA THR A 240 8.87 4.39 10.04
C THR A 240 9.19 5.53 9.09
N ILE A 241 9.75 5.21 7.92
CA ILE A 241 10.12 6.18 6.88
C ILE A 241 9.67 5.62 5.54
N GLU A 242 8.85 6.40 4.83
CA GLU A 242 8.22 5.96 3.59
C GLU A 242 8.20 7.08 2.56
N GLN A 243 8.18 6.72 1.29
CA GLN A 243 7.98 7.67 0.19
C GLN A 243 6.53 8.18 0.20
N ALA A 244 5.59 7.28 0.48
CA ALA A 244 4.20 7.55 0.78
C ALA A 244 3.76 6.54 1.85
N PHE A 245 2.94 6.97 2.81
CA PHE A 245 2.50 6.10 3.90
C PHE A 245 1.78 4.86 3.37
N GLU A 246 2.36 3.71 3.60
CA GLU A 246 1.82 2.38 3.26
C GLU A 246 1.79 1.45 4.46
N LEU A 247 2.78 1.52 5.35
CA LEU A 247 2.89 0.61 6.49
C LEU A 247 1.73 0.73 7.47
N ALA A 248 1.21 1.93 7.67
CA ALA A 248 0.06 2.23 8.53
C ALA A 248 0.16 1.63 9.95
N LEU A 249 1.37 1.45 10.50
CA LEU A 249 1.59 0.92 11.85
C LEU A 249 1.09 1.89 12.94
N ASP A 250 0.98 3.17 12.62
CA ASP A 250 0.40 4.23 13.43
C ASP A 250 -1.11 4.07 13.66
N SER A 251 -1.79 3.30 12.81
CA SER A 251 -3.22 3.00 12.98
C SER A 251 -3.50 1.93 14.05
N ILE A 252 -2.48 1.30 14.64
CA ILE A 252 -2.57 0.25 15.65
C ILE A 252 -1.83 0.69 16.92
N PRO A 253 -2.33 1.73 17.63
CA PRO A 253 -1.62 2.31 18.76
C PRO A 253 -1.45 1.35 19.96
N ASP A 254 -2.34 0.38 20.11
CA ASP A 254 -2.24 -0.63 21.19
C ASP A 254 -1.02 -1.56 20.97
N ARG A 255 -0.64 -1.80 19.72
CA ARG A 255 0.51 -2.63 19.38
C ARG A 255 1.81 -1.82 19.33
N HIS A 256 1.73 -0.59 18.84
CA HIS A 256 2.87 0.32 18.67
C HIS A 256 2.60 1.68 19.34
N PRO A 257 2.58 1.73 20.69
CA PRO A 257 2.20 2.96 21.42
C PRO A 257 3.23 4.10 21.25
N ASP A 258 4.49 3.78 21.00
CA ASP A 258 5.54 4.79 20.77
C ASP A 258 6.08 4.67 19.33
N LEU A 259 5.24 5.08 18.36
CA LEU A 259 5.56 5.07 16.95
C LEU A 259 5.51 6.47 16.35
N VAL A 260 6.47 6.76 15.47
CA VAL A 260 6.48 7.97 14.65
C VAL A 260 6.58 7.55 13.18
N ALA A 261 5.55 7.88 12.40
CA ALA A 261 5.56 7.68 10.95
C ALA A 261 6.06 8.95 10.25
N LEU A 262 7.05 8.81 9.37
CA LEU A 262 7.65 9.88 8.58
C LEU A 262 7.43 9.61 7.09
N GLU A 263 6.97 10.63 6.36
CA GLU A 263 6.78 10.58 4.91
C GLU A 263 7.72 11.56 4.20
N ALA A 264 8.30 11.13 3.09
CA ALA A 264 9.07 12.00 2.22
C ALA A 264 8.15 13.07 1.61
N ARG A 265 8.68 14.27 1.43
CA ARG A 265 7.91 15.37 0.87
C ARG A 265 8.59 15.86 -0.40
N PRO A 266 7.92 15.86 -1.56
CA PRO A 266 8.41 16.53 -2.76
C PRO A 266 8.49 18.03 -2.53
N ALA A 267 9.25 18.73 -3.39
CA ALA A 267 9.26 20.18 -3.41
C ALA A 267 7.86 20.75 -3.71
N ASN A 268 7.58 21.93 -3.18
CA ASN A 268 6.38 22.69 -3.54
C ASN A 268 6.49 23.25 -4.99
N ALA A 269 5.49 24.00 -5.44
CA ALA A 269 5.45 24.61 -6.77
C ALA A 269 6.61 25.57 -7.07
N GLU A 270 7.28 26.09 -6.03
CA GLU A 270 8.44 26.99 -6.11
C GLU A 270 9.79 26.24 -6.06
N GLY A 271 9.76 24.91 -5.98
CA GLY A 271 10.96 24.06 -5.87
C GLY A 271 11.51 23.95 -4.45
N GLU A 272 10.78 24.45 -3.46
CA GLU A 272 11.24 24.55 -2.07
C GLU A 272 10.62 23.44 -1.19
N GLY A 273 11.24 23.18 -0.05
CA GLY A 273 10.66 22.36 1.03
C GLY A 273 10.75 20.85 0.82
N ALA A 274 11.50 20.35 -0.17
CA ALA A 274 11.73 18.91 -0.36
C ALA A 274 12.40 18.26 0.86
N ILE A 275 11.91 17.09 1.26
CA ILE A 275 12.50 16.25 2.30
C ILE A 275 12.61 14.83 1.77
N SER A 276 13.84 14.40 1.47
CA SER A 276 14.12 13.07 0.93
C SER A 276 14.07 11.99 2.01
N MET A 277 13.86 10.74 1.62
CA MET A 277 13.95 9.54 2.47
C MET A 277 15.31 9.49 3.20
N ALA A 278 16.41 9.71 2.49
CA ALA A 278 17.75 9.72 3.08
C ALA A 278 17.90 10.77 4.21
N ARG A 279 17.29 11.96 4.05
CA ARG A 279 17.25 12.99 5.10
C ARG A 279 16.43 12.53 6.29
N LEU A 280 15.30 11.87 6.07
CA LEU A 280 14.44 11.34 7.13
C LEU A 280 15.12 10.23 7.92
N VAL A 281 15.82 9.29 7.26
CA VAL A 281 16.59 8.23 7.94
C VAL A 281 17.65 8.86 8.86
N ARG A 282 18.44 9.84 8.36
CA ARG A 282 19.42 10.56 9.19
C ARG A 282 18.74 11.29 10.37
N ARG A 283 17.51 11.76 10.19
CA ARG A 283 16.74 12.43 11.27
C ARG A 283 16.25 11.43 12.29
N ALA A 284 15.75 10.26 11.90
CA ALA A 284 15.27 9.20 12.77
C ALA A 284 16.34 8.76 13.79
N LEU A 285 17.61 8.76 13.40
CA LEU A 285 18.74 8.44 14.31
C LEU A 285 18.86 9.41 15.48
N ARG A 286 18.25 10.60 15.40
CA ARG A 286 18.25 11.62 16.47
C ARG A 286 16.92 11.66 17.24
N MET A 287 16.00 10.73 16.95
CA MET A 287 14.66 10.68 17.56
C MET A 287 14.54 9.62 18.66
N ASN A 288 15.66 9.13 19.18
CA ASN A 288 15.72 8.04 20.16
C ASN A 288 15.01 6.76 19.69
N ALA A 289 15.00 6.51 18.38
CA ALA A 289 14.39 5.32 17.83
C ALA A 289 15.12 4.06 18.30
N ASP A 290 14.40 3.08 18.82
CA ASP A 290 14.92 1.74 19.06
C ASP A 290 15.04 0.97 17.75
N ARG A 291 14.08 1.19 16.84
CA ARG A 291 14.04 0.59 15.50
C ARG A 291 13.70 1.62 14.44
N VAL A 292 14.31 1.44 13.29
CA VAL A 292 14.00 2.20 12.07
C VAL A 292 13.47 1.23 11.03
N ILE A 293 12.30 1.52 10.48
CA ILE A 293 11.69 0.73 9.40
C ILE A 293 11.58 1.61 8.16
N VAL A 294 12.27 1.25 7.08
CA VAL A 294 12.13 1.92 5.78
C VAL A 294 11.18 1.11 4.92
N GLY A 295 10.03 1.71 4.58
CA GLY A 295 8.98 1.04 3.82
C GLY A 295 9.50 0.43 2.53
N GLU A 296 10.28 1.19 1.76
CA GLU A 296 10.98 0.70 0.58
C GLU A 296 12.27 1.48 0.34
N VAL A 297 13.34 0.78 -0.03
CA VAL A 297 14.60 1.37 -0.46
C VAL A 297 14.61 1.50 -1.97
N LEU A 298 14.70 2.72 -2.46
CA LEU A 298 14.62 3.07 -3.88
C LEU A 298 15.90 3.74 -4.41
N GLY A 299 16.80 4.19 -3.50
CA GLY A 299 17.99 4.93 -3.90
C GLY A 299 18.98 5.25 -2.77
N ASP A 300 19.29 6.53 -2.59
CA ASP A 300 20.38 7.04 -1.73
C ASP A 300 20.11 6.87 -0.22
N GLU A 301 18.89 6.58 0.19
CA GLU A 301 18.55 6.24 1.59
C GLU A 301 19.19 4.94 2.07
N ILE A 302 19.68 4.11 1.15
CA ILE A 302 20.34 2.84 1.50
C ILE A 302 21.55 3.07 2.42
N LEU A 303 22.42 4.04 2.16
CA LEU A 303 23.60 4.27 2.99
C LEU A 303 23.25 4.75 4.39
N PRO A 304 22.39 5.76 4.60
CA PRO A 304 21.86 6.07 5.92
C PRO A 304 21.19 4.90 6.62
N MET A 305 20.49 4.02 5.89
CA MET A 305 19.83 2.84 6.46
C MET A 305 20.83 1.79 6.93
N LEU A 306 21.81 1.43 6.11
CA LEU A 306 22.88 0.50 6.50
C LEU A 306 23.68 1.05 7.70
N ASN A 307 23.96 2.34 7.73
CA ASN A 307 24.58 2.98 8.88
C ASN A 307 23.69 2.91 10.13
N ALA A 308 22.37 3.09 10.00
CA ALA A 308 21.44 2.90 11.12
C ALA A 308 21.48 1.49 11.67
N MET A 309 21.53 0.49 10.79
CA MET A 309 21.63 -0.93 11.14
C MET A 309 22.95 -1.29 11.83
N SER A 310 24.08 -0.64 11.49
CA SER A 310 25.41 -0.96 12.01
C SER A 310 25.79 -0.20 13.30
N GLN A 311 25.13 0.93 13.59
CA GLN A 311 25.51 1.82 14.70
C GLN A 311 24.74 1.58 16.01
N GLY A 312 24.46 0.32 16.35
CA GLY A 312 23.82 -0.04 17.63
C GLY A 312 22.30 0.10 17.66
N ARG A 313 21.65 0.37 16.53
CA ARG A 313 20.20 0.34 16.38
C ARG A 313 19.77 -0.92 15.63
N SER A 314 20.20 -2.05 16.17
CA SER A 314 19.84 -3.37 15.64
C SER A 314 18.32 -3.60 15.71
N GLY A 315 17.79 -4.41 14.81
CA GLY A 315 16.36 -4.70 14.69
C GLY A 315 15.64 -3.79 13.69
N SER A 316 16.40 -3.04 12.90
CA SER A 316 15.86 -2.23 11.80
C SER A 316 15.49 -3.10 10.60
N MET A 317 14.49 -2.68 9.83
CA MET A 317 13.96 -3.45 8.70
C MET A 317 13.74 -2.55 7.49
N CYS A 318 13.84 -3.12 6.29
CA CYS A 318 13.45 -2.42 5.07
C CYS A 318 12.98 -3.39 3.99
N THR A 319 12.27 -2.87 2.98
CA THR A 319 12.01 -3.62 1.75
C THR A 319 12.87 -3.13 0.60
N ILE A 320 13.07 -4.00 -0.39
CA ILE A 320 13.79 -3.69 -1.62
C ILE A 320 13.23 -4.51 -2.78
N HIS A 321 13.17 -3.95 -3.97
CA HIS A 321 12.87 -4.72 -5.17
C HIS A 321 14.06 -5.59 -5.57
N ALA A 322 13.80 -6.89 -5.73
CA ALA A 322 14.78 -7.85 -6.21
C ALA A 322 14.09 -8.95 -7.03
N ASP A 323 14.83 -9.59 -7.92
CA ASP A 323 14.41 -10.69 -8.79
C ASP A 323 14.73 -12.07 -8.21
N SER A 324 15.55 -12.12 -7.18
CA SER A 324 16.00 -13.36 -6.52
C SER A 324 16.55 -13.06 -5.13
N SER A 325 16.68 -14.11 -4.32
CA SER A 325 17.24 -14.03 -2.97
C SER A 325 18.65 -13.40 -2.98
N LEU A 326 19.55 -13.88 -3.85
CA LEU A 326 20.89 -13.30 -4.01
C LEU A 326 20.88 -11.95 -4.76
N GLY A 327 19.81 -11.67 -5.53
CA GLY A 327 19.57 -10.39 -6.18
C GLY A 327 19.42 -9.24 -5.18
N ILE A 328 18.97 -9.53 -3.96
CA ILE A 328 18.89 -8.53 -2.87
C ILE A 328 20.25 -7.87 -2.64
N PHE A 329 21.32 -8.66 -2.47
CA PHE A 329 22.65 -8.12 -2.21
C PHE A 329 23.17 -7.28 -3.37
N ARG A 330 22.94 -7.73 -4.60
CA ARG A 330 23.33 -6.96 -5.80
C ARG A 330 22.58 -5.64 -5.89
N ARG A 331 21.29 -5.63 -5.53
CA ARG A 331 20.48 -4.41 -5.55
C ARG A 331 20.91 -3.43 -4.46
N LEU A 332 21.15 -3.91 -3.23
CA LEU A 332 21.70 -3.10 -2.13
C LEU A 332 23.02 -2.45 -2.53
N ALA A 333 23.94 -3.25 -3.10
CA ALA A 333 25.25 -2.76 -3.56
C ALA A 333 25.10 -1.74 -4.71
N SER A 334 24.20 -1.99 -5.66
CA SER A 334 23.94 -1.08 -6.79
C SER A 334 23.47 0.30 -6.30
N TYR A 335 22.50 0.36 -5.38
CA TYR A 335 22.03 1.63 -4.83
C TYR A 335 23.11 2.35 -4.01
N ALA A 336 23.91 1.64 -3.22
CA ALA A 336 24.96 2.23 -2.42
C ALA A 336 26.10 2.80 -3.29
N VAL A 337 26.47 2.13 -4.38
CA VAL A 337 27.47 2.64 -5.35
C VAL A 337 26.95 3.86 -6.11
N GLN A 338 25.64 3.93 -6.40
CA GLN A 338 25.00 5.06 -7.07
C GLN A 338 24.72 6.24 -6.13
N ALA A 339 24.73 6.04 -4.82
CA ALA A 339 24.52 7.10 -3.85
C ALA A 339 25.59 8.20 -3.96
N PRO A 340 25.31 9.42 -3.49
CA PRO A 340 26.24 10.57 -3.59
C PRO A 340 27.63 10.30 -3.01
N GLU A 341 27.75 9.46 -2.00
CA GLU A 341 28.99 9.05 -1.34
C GLU A 341 29.90 8.19 -2.24
N ARG A 342 29.34 7.51 -3.26
CA ARG A 342 30.06 6.69 -4.27
C ARG A 342 31.05 5.70 -3.64
N LEU A 343 30.61 4.93 -2.66
CA LEU A 343 31.47 3.94 -2.02
C LEU A 343 31.96 2.88 -3.02
N PRO A 344 33.22 2.46 -2.95
CA PRO A 344 33.71 1.32 -3.71
C PRO A 344 32.89 0.05 -3.38
N LEU A 345 32.71 -0.82 -4.37
CA LEU A 345 31.88 -2.03 -4.21
C LEU A 345 32.32 -2.91 -3.05
N GLU A 346 33.64 -3.05 -2.85
CA GLU A 346 34.21 -3.83 -1.73
C GLU A 346 33.81 -3.23 -0.37
N SER A 347 33.97 -1.91 -0.19
CA SER A 347 33.56 -1.19 1.02
C SER A 347 32.05 -1.28 1.24
N THR A 348 31.27 -1.23 0.14
CA THR A 348 29.82 -1.40 0.18
C THR A 348 29.43 -2.79 0.67
N ASN A 349 30.06 -3.86 0.15
CA ASN A 349 29.78 -5.22 0.57
C ASN A 349 30.19 -5.47 2.03
N LEU A 350 31.29 -4.88 2.48
CA LEU A 350 31.69 -4.93 3.89
C LEU A 350 30.65 -4.24 4.78
N LEU A 351 30.13 -3.09 4.36
CA LEU A 351 29.08 -2.38 5.09
C LEU A 351 27.77 -3.20 5.13
N ILE A 352 27.35 -3.80 4.00
CA ILE A 352 26.17 -4.67 3.96
C ILE A 352 26.36 -5.86 4.91
N ALA A 353 27.51 -6.53 4.85
CA ALA A 353 27.81 -7.70 5.69
C ALA A 353 27.87 -7.36 7.19
N GLY A 354 28.30 -6.16 7.55
CA GLY A 354 28.31 -5.68 8.93
C GLY A 354 26.99 -5.12 9.44
N SER A 355 26.03 -4.90 8.56
CA SER A 355 24.75 -4.24 8.89
C SER A 355 23.56 -5.19 8.84
N VAL A 356 23.46 -6.03 7.82
CA VAL A 356 22.34 -6.92 7.56
C VAL A 356 22.59 -8.29 8.18
N HIS A 357 21.62 -8.79 8.97
CA HIS A 357 21.69 -10.14 9.54
C HIS A 357 20.99 -11.17 8.67
N PHE A 358 19.78 -10.81 8.19
CA PHE A 358 18.99 -11.70 7.34
C PHE A 358 18.44 -10.98 6.13
N THR A 359 18.40 -11.68 5.01
CA THR A 359 17.54 -11.29 3.89
C THR A 359 16.45 -12.33 3.71
N VAL A 360 15.22 -11.85 3.47
CA VAL A 360 14.01 -12.67 3.28
C VAL A 360 13.46 -12.39 1.91
N PHE A 361 13.35 -13.40 1.06
CA PHE A 361 12.85 -13.24 -0.30
C PHE A 361 11.40 -13.74 -0.42
N VAL A 362 10.51 -12.83 -0.86
CA VAL A 362 9.08 -13.13 -1.08
C VAL A 362 8.85 -13.36 -2.56
N ASP A 363 8.31 -14.51 -2.87
CA ASP A 363 8.02 -14.93 -4.24
C ASP A 363 6.51 -14.98 -4.52
N VAL A 364 6.15 -14.95 -5.81
CA VAL A 364 4.77 -15.02 -6.31
C VAL A 364 4.70 -16.06 -7.41
N VAL A 365 3.81 -17.03 -7.26
CA VAL A 365 3.58 -18.05 -8.27
C VAL A 365 2.10 -18.04 -8.70
N ASP A 366 1.87 -18.04 -9.99
CA ASP A 366 0.54 -18.26 -10.57
C ASP A 366 0.17 -19.74 -10.46
N VAL A 367 -0.85 -20.06 -9.66
CA VAL A 367 -1.21 -21.47 -9.34
C VAL A 367 -1.69 -22.24 -10.58
N GLU A 368 -2.30 -21.56 -11.55
CA GLU A 368 -2.85 -22.19 -12.76
C GLU A 368 -1.78 -22.58 -13.80
N ARG A 369 -0.55 -22.06 -13.72
CA ARG A 369 0.53 -22.44 -14.65
C ARG A 369 1.16 -23.81 -14.39
N ARG A 370 0.83 -24.49 -13.28
CA ARG A 370 1.39 -25.80 -12.91
C ARG A 370 0.58 -27.01 -13.41
N SER A 371 -0.66 -26.84 -13.86
CA SER A 371 -1.43 -27.91 -14.45
C SER A 371 -1.20 -27.94 -15.96
N ALA A 372 -0.25 -28.79 -16.38
CA ALA A 372 -0.04 -29.36 -17.70
C ALA A 372 -0.42 -28.53 -18.94
N ASP A 373 0.51 -28.52 -19.90
CA ASP A 373 0.42 -28.04 -21.26
C ASP A 373 0.52 -26.51 -21.46
N VAL A 374 1.75 -26.14 -21.88
CA VAL A 374 2.06 -24.94 -22.62
C VAL A 374 1.26 -24.98 -23.95
N ARG A 375 -0.03 -24.74 -23.86
CA ARG A 375 -0.80 -24.19 -24.99
C ARG A 375 -0.79 -22.69 -24.80
N TYR A 376 -0.21 -22.01 -25.75
CA TYR A 376 -0.26 -20.57 -25.89
C TYR A 376 -1.69 -20.10 -25.68
N LEU A 377 -2.02 -19.60 -24.50
CA LEU A 377 -3.28 -18.95 -24.20
C LEU A 377 -3.23 -17.52 -24.77
N HIS A 378 -3.43 -17.41 -26.09
CA HIS A 378 -4.16 -16.30 -26.67
C HIS A 378 -5.65 -16.55 -26.36
N GLY A 379 -6.08 -16.18 -25.19
CA GLY A 379 -7.48 -16.27 -24.78
C GLY A 379 -7.59 -15.76 -23.35
N PHE A 380 -7.87 -14.47 -23.19
CA PHE A 380 -8.50 -14.01 -21.97
C PHE A 380 -9.87 -14.66 -21.94
N ASP A 381 -10.19 -15.44 -20.90
CA ASP A 381 -11.56 -15.84 -20.61
C ASP A 381 -12.34 -14.54 -20.35
N ARG A 382 -12.98 -14.05 -21.37
CA ARG A 382 -13.84 -12.89 -21.34
C ARG A 382 -15.25 -13.39 -21.10
N ASP A 383 -15.70 -13.33 -19.86
CA ASP A 383 -17.12 -13.51 -19.56
C ASP A 383 -17.80 -12.14 -19.74
N ASP A 384 -18.46 -11.94 -20.86
CA ASP A 384 -19.37 -10.81 -21.04
C ASP A 384 -20.66 -11.13 -20.24
N VAL A 385 -20.72 -10.69 -19.01
CA VAL A 385 -21.93 -10.79 -18.18
C VAL A 385 -22.77 -9.56 -18.44
N SER A 386 -23.92 -9.73 -19.10
CA SER A 386 -24.97 -8.71 -19.14
C SER A 386 -25.71 -8.75 -17.80
N ASP A 387 -25.74 -7.62 -17.09
CA ASP A 387 -26.66 -7.45 -15.98
C ASP A 387 -28.12 -7.30 -16.47
N ASP A 388 -29.12 -7.40 -15.54
CA ASP A 388 -30.54 -7.25 -15.85
C ASP A 388 -30.90 -5.90 -16.51
N HIS A 389 -29.92 -4.99 -16.66
CA HIS A 389 -30.08 -3.65 -17.25
C HIS A 389 -29.36 -3.47 -18.60
N GLY A 390 -28.79 -4.55 -19.18
CA GLY A 390 -28.18 -4.53 -20.52
C GLY A 390 -26.84 -3.80 -20.63
N THR A 391 -26.18 -3.50 -19.53
CA THR A 391 -24.81 -2.94 -19.52
C THR A 391 -23.80 -4.07 -19.73
N ASN A 392 -23.04 -3.99 -20.81
CA ASN A 392 -22.01 -4.97 -21.16
C ASN A 392 -20.79 -4.76 -20.21
N ARG A 393 -20.74 -5.47 -19.09
CA ARG A 393 -19.60 -5.45 -18.16
C ARG A 393 -18.58 -6.49 -18.60
N THR A 394 -17.37 -6.03 -18.91
CA THR A 394 -16.25 -6.93 -19.18
C THR A 394 -15.63 -7.36 -17.85
N THR A 395 -15.61 -8.64 -17.56
CA THR A 395 -15.01 -9.21 -16.35
C THR A 395 -13.90 -10.18 -16.74
N PHE A 396 -12.76 -10.08 -16.07
CA PHE A 396 -11.65 -11.01 -16.22
C PHE A 396 -11.50 -11.79 -14.91
N LYS A 397 -11.50 -13.13 -15.02
CA LYS A 397 -11.27 -13.99 -13.85
C LYS A 397 -9.89 -13.75 -13.23
N ALA A 398 -9.84 -13.83 -11.91
CA ALA A 398 -8.61 -13.77 -11.17
C ALA A 398 -7.66 -14.90 -11.53
N ILE A 399 -6.40 -14.57 -11.81
CA ILE A 399 -5.34 -15.56 -11.76
C ILE A 399 -5.01 -15.79 -10.29
N LYS A 400 -5.30 -16.98 -9.78
CA LYS A 400 -5.00 -17.31 -8.38
C LYS A 400 -3.49 -17.25 -8.15
N ARG A 401 -3.04 -16.23 -7.43
CA ARG A 401 -1.64 -16.01 -7.07
C ARG A 401 -1.37 -16.46 -5.65
N ARG A 402 -0.31 -17.24 -5.49
CA ARG A 402 0.20 -17.60 -4.18
C ARG A 402 1.46 -16.79 -3.89
N ARG A 403 1.48 -16.10 -2.76
CA ARG A 403 2.60 -15.33 -2.24
C ARG A 403 3.17 -16.08 -1.04
N PHE A 404 4.48 -16.25 -0.99
CA PHE A 404 5.14 -16.99 0.10
C PHE A 404 6.60 -16.58 0.22
N VAL A 405 7.17 -16.80 1.40
CA VAL A 405 8.63 -16.65 1.59
C VAL A 405 9.32 -17.86 0.97
N SER A 406 10.12 -17.63 -0.07
CA SER A 406 10.80 -18.70 -0.81
C SER A 406 12.24 -18.94 -0.35
N SER A 407 12.89 -17.96 0.30
CA SER A 407 14.27 -18.11 0.78
C SER A 407 14.57 -17.15 1.94
N VAL A 408 15.36 -17.62 2.90
CA VAL A 408 15.98 -16.79 3.93
C VAL A 408 17.47 -17.02 3.91
N GLN A 409 18.24 -15.92 3.78
CA GLN A 409 19.70 -15.95 3.84
C GLN A 409 20.19 -15.35 5.16
N GLU A 410 21.05 -16.07 5.88
CA GLU A 410 21.85 -15.52 6.98
C GLU A 410 23.11 -14.91 6.40
N VAL A 411 23.37 -13.62 6.65
CA VAL A 411 24.60 -12.96 6.22
C VAL A 411 25.73 -13.33 7.17
N VAL A 412 26.81 -13.87 6.63
CA VAL A 412 27.94 -14.39 7.43
C VAL A 412 29.22 -13.57 7.28
N GLY A 413 29.34 -12.77 6.22
CA GLY A 413 30.51 -11.93 5.99
C GLY A 413 30.56 -11.36 4.58
N SER A 414 31.73 -10.88 4.16
CA SER A 414 32.02 -10.45 2.80
C SER A 414 33.40 -10.90 2.39
N GLU A 415 33.57 -11.24 1.11
CA GLU A 415 34.85 -11.57 0.51
C GLU A 415 34.95 -10.92 -0.86
N GLY A 416 35.92 -9.99 -1.01
CA GLY A 416 36.13 -9.22 -2.22
C GLY A 416 34.85 -8.50 -2.67
N LEU A 417 34.36 -8.86 -3.85
CA LEU A 417 33.19 -8.22 -4.46
C LEU A 417 31.85 -8.90 -4.10
N HIS A 418 31.84 -9.77 -3.11
CA HIS A 418 30.65 -10.56 -2.76
C HIS A 418 30.31 -10.49 -1.26
N VAL A 419 29.01 -10.39 -0.96
CA VAL A 419 28.49 -10.67 0.36
C VAL A 419 28.36 -12.19 0.48
N ILE A 420 28.86 -12.76 1.56
CA ILE A 420 28.77 -14.18 1.85
C ILE A 420 27.54 -14.43 2.73
N SER A 421 26.69 -15.32 2.29
CA SER A 421 25.47 -15.68 3.00
C SER A 421 25.26 -17.20 2.99
N ASN A 422 24.52 -17.68 3.98
CA ASN A 422 24.10 -19.05 4.12
C ASN A 422 22.58 -19.14 3.97
N GLU A 423 22.08 -19.91 3.00
CA GLU A 423 20.63 -20.09 2.86
C GLU A 423 20.14 -21.04 3.94
N VAL A 424 19.43 -20.49 4.93
CA VAL A 424 18.96 -21.24 6.10
C VAL A 424 17.57 -21.83 5.90
N PHE A 425 16.70 -21.16 5.14
CA PHE A 425 15.39 -21.66 4.74
C PHE A 425 15.20 -21.53 3.24
N ARG A 426 14.58 -22.54 2.65
CA ARG A 426 14.18 -22.57 1.24
C ARG A 426 12.78 -23.18 1.12
N SER A 427 11.96 -22.63 0.23
CA SER A 427 10.66 -23.22 -0.09
C SER A 427 10.85 -24.50 -0.91
N ASP A 428 10.01 -25.51 -0.62
CA ASP A 428 9.91 -26.76 -1.39
C ASP A 428 9.20 -26.56 -2.75
N GLY A 429 8.83 -25.31 -3.06
CA GLY A 429 8.07 -24.97 -4.27
C GLY A 429 6.56 -25.13 -4.10
N GLU A 430 6.08 -25.74 -3.03
CA GLU A 430 4.67 -25.80 -2.64
C GLU A 430 4.33 -24.78 -1.55
N GLY A 431 5.32 -23.92 -1.20
CA GLY A 431 5.19 -22.84 -0.21
C GLY A 431 5.41 -23.28 1.22
N ARG A 432 5.94 -24.47 1.46
CA ARG A 432 6.50 -24.85 2.74
C ARG A 432 7.96 -24.46 2.78
N SER A 433 8.39 -23.86 3.87
CA SER A 433 9.79 -23.50 4.07
C SER A 433 10.50 -24.62 4.81
N VAL A 434 11.52 -25.16 4.18
CA VAL A 434 12.35 -26.20 4.77
C VAL A 434 13.67 -25.58 5.21
N GLN A 435 14.11 -25.88 6.44
CA GLN A 435 15.44 -25.51 6.87
C GLN A 435 16.49 -26.38 6.13
N VAL A 436 17.30 -25.72 5.29
CA VAL A 436 18.27 -26.38 4.40
C VAL A 436 19.70 -26.32 4.92
N ALA A 437 20.00 -25.37 5.81
CA ALA A 437 21.30 -25.26 6.46
C ALA A 437 21.15 -24.82 7.92
N PRO A 438 22.14 -25.16 8.78
CA PRO A 438 22.17 -24.69 10.17
C PRO A 438 22.46 -23.17 10.21
N LEU A 439 21.89 -22.48 11.19
CA LEU A 439 22.30 -21.13 11.58
C LEU A 439 23.71 -21.21 12.24
N ARG A 440 24.40 -20.07 12.25
CA ARG A 440 25.60 -19.94 13.11
C ARG A 440 25.22 -20.17 14.58
N SER A 441 26.09 -20.83 15.35
CA SER A 441 25.79 -21.19 16.75
C SER A 441 25.39 -19.98 17.59
N SER A 442 26.10 -18.86 17.46
CA SER A 442 25.77 -17.63 18.18
C SER A 442 24.41 -17.05 17.79
N THR A 443 24.08 -17.12 16.50
CA THR A 443 22.76 -16.66 16.02
C THR A 443 21.65 -17.58 16.55
N LEU A 444 21.87 -18.90 16.53
CA LEU A 444 20.91 -19.88 17.02
C LEU A 444 20.62 -19.68 18.51
N GLU A 445 21.65 -19.50 19.33
CA GLU A 445 21.53 -19.25 20.78
C GLU A 445 20.66 -17.99 21.02
N GLU A 446 20.98 -16.88 20.38
CA GLU A 446 20.21 -15.63 20.52
C GLU A 446 18.74 -15.78 20.09
N LEU A 447 18.47 -16.57 19.05
CA LEU A 447 17.09 -16.78 18.58
C LEU A 447 16.31 -17.71 19.51
N VAL A 448 16.96 -18.75 20.06
CA VAL A 448 16.35 -19.65 21.06
C VAL A 448 15.98 -18.88 22.32
N ASP A 449 16.86 -18.00 22.82
CA ASP A 449 16.57 -17.12 23.94
C ASP A 449 15.38 -16.17 23.68
N CYS A 450 15.11 -15.90 22.41
CA CYS A 450 13.96 -15.08 21.96
C CYS A 450 12.76 -15.92 21.51
N GLY A 451 12.74 -17.24 21.80
CA GLY A 451 11.60 -18.12 21.60
C GLY A 451 11.54 -18.80 20.23
N PHE A 452 12.67 -18.96 19.55
CA PHE A 452 12.74 -19.84 18.39
C PHE A 452 12.83 -21.29 18.84
N GLU A 453 11.93 -22.13 18.39
CA GLU A 453 11.97 -23.57 18.58
C GLU A 453 12.46 -24.22 17.28
N PRO A 454 13.76 -24.57 17.17
CA PRO A 454 14.24 -25.26 15.99
C PRO A 454 13.55 -26.62 15.90
N ALA A 455 13.05 -26.98 14.71
CA ALA A 455 12.48 -28.30 14.50
C ALA A 455 13.55 -29.37 14.91
N LEU A 456 13.22 -30.20 15.87
CA LEU A 456 14.06 -31.31 16.26
C LEU A 456 14.32 -32.12 15.00
N ARG A 457 15.57 -32.13 14.53
CA ARG A 457 15.96 -33.00 13.42
C ARG A 457 15.65 -34.44 13.87
N SER A 458 14.78 -35.10 13.10
CA SER A 458 14.70 -36.58 13.23
C SER A 458 16.08 -37.15 13.13
N PRO A 459 16.50 -38.09 14.00
CA PRO A 459 17.87 -38.65 14.03
C PRO A 459 18.32 -39.32 12.73
N GLU A 460 17.44 -39.43 11.73
CA GLU A 460 17.66 -40.16 10.47
C GLU A 460 18.34 -39.36 9.35
N ALA A 461 18.66 -38.07 9.55
CA ALA A 461 19.30 -37.24 8.50
C ALA A 461 20.85 -37.15 8.62
N VAL A 462 21.50 -38.03 9.35
CA VAL A 462 22.97 -38.13 9.45
C VAL A 462 23.45 -39.45 8.88
N LEU A 463 23.22 -39.63 7.59
CA LEU A 463 23.96 -40.63 6.78
C LEU A 463 23.84 -40.21 5.31
N TRP A 464 24.80 -39.40 4.85
CA TRP A 464 25.52 -39.45 3.56
C TRP A 464 26.54 -38.34 3.52
#